data_afbc66bd49dbadbc2489f8c0b7f7a753
#
_entry.id   afbc66bd49dbadbc2489f8c0b7f7a753
#
_cell.length_a   1.000
_cell.length_b   1.000
_cell.length_c   1.000
_cell.angle_alpha   90.00
_cell.angle_beta   90.00
_cell.angle_gamma   90.00
#
_symmetry.space_group_name_H-M   'P 1'
#
loop_
_entity.id
_entity.type
_entity.pdbx_description
1 polymer ?
#
loop_
_entity_poly.entity_id
_entity_poly.type
_entity_poly.pdbx_seq_one_letter_code
_entity_poly.pdbx_strand_id
1 'polypeptide(L)'
;YNRNAYNYFVKNRQGLENYMIVRFDLNNLKSCNDNYGHSAGDVYIIHSAHIIESIFERFGKCYRIGGDEFCCIIPKANGFNIERFIQKLQQEVEIFNNKNIIPVRAGIACGYAFFRADDTDIEKVRERADEMMYQNKKKLKGQD
;
A
#
# COMPACT_ATOMS: atom_id res chain seq x y z
N TYR A 1 -5.23 -5.19 -9.62
CA TYR A 1 -5.16 -6.66 -9.43
C TYR A 1 -5.65 -7.03 -8.04
N ASN A 2 -6.20 -8.25 -7.87
CA ASN A 2 -6.78 -8.71 -6.63
C ASN A 2 -5.87 -9.68 -5.88
N ARG A 3 -6.34 -10.19 -4.72
CA ARG A 3 -5.60 -11.13 -3.89
C ARG A 3 -5.22 -12.41 -4.62
N ASN A 4 -6.08 -12.93 -5.50
CA ASN A 4 -5.78 -14.13 -6.26
C ASN A 4 -4.60 -13.92 -7.22
N ALA A 5 -4.57 -12.76 -7.88
CA ALA A 5 -3.45 -12.39 -8.74
C ALA A 5 -2.15 -12.24 -7.95
N TYR A 6 -2.22 -11.66 -6.76
CA TYR A 6 -1.08 -11.56 -5.85
C TYR A 6 -0.58 -12.94 -5.45
N ASN A 7 -1.47 -13.82 -5.01
CA ASN A 7 -1.09 -15.19 -4.62
C ASN A 7 -0.46 -15.95 -5.77
N TYR A 8 -1.02 -15.80 -6.98
CA TYR A 8 -0.45 -16.42 -8.19
C TYR A 8 0.97 -15.91 -8.44
N PHE A 9 1.18 -14.61 -8.36
CA PHE A 9 2.49 -14.01 -8.55
C PHE A 9 3.50 -14.56 -7.54
N VAL A 10 3.14 -14.57 -6.26
CA VAL A 10 3.99 -15.07 -5.18
C VAL A 10 4.40 -16.53 -5.43
N LYS A 11 3.46 -17.34 -5.89
CA LYS A 11 3.69 -18.77 -6.14
C LYS A 11 4.60 -19.02 -7.35
N ASN A 12 4.54 -18.14 -8.36
CA ASN A 12 5.21 -18.34 -9.66
C ASN A 12 6.38 -17.38 -9.90
N ARG A 13 6.95 -16.82 -8.87
CA ARG A 13 7.99 -15.78 -8.92
C ARG A 13 9.41 -16.27 -9.16
N GLN A 14 9.58 -17.49 -9.62
CA GLN A 14 10.92 -18.07 -9.80
C GLN A 14 11.85 -17.15 -10.61
N GLY A 15 13.06 -16.92 -10.09
CA GLY A 15 14.06 -16.10 -10.76
C GLY A 15 13.96 -14.60 -10.50
N LEU A 16 13.02 -14.14 -9.68
CA LEU A 16 12.97 -12.73 -9.30
C LEU A 16 14.09 -12.40 -8.31
N GLU A 17 14.93 -11.45 -8.70
CA GLU A 17 15.98 -10.90 -7.85
C GLU A 17 15.82 -9.38 -7.81
N ASN A 18 16.33 -8.74 -6.76
CA ASN A 18 16.35 -7.29 -6.63
C ASN A 18 14.96 -6.63 -6.67
N TYR A 19 13.94 -7.35 -6.22
CA TYR A 19 12.60 -6.80 -6.13
C TYR A 19 12.37 -6.12 -4.77
N MET A 20 11.29 -5.33 -4.72
CA MET A 20 10.83 -4.67 -3.50
C MET A 20 9.34 -4.91 -3.35
N ILE A 21 8.89 -5.09 -2.10
CA ILE A 21 7.46 -5.13 -1.76
C ILE A 21 7.12 -3.84 -1.03
N VAL A 22 6.04 -3.18 -1.47
CA VAL A 22 5.46 -2.03 -0.80
C VAL A 22 4.06 -2.42 -0.32
N ARG A 23 3.78 -2.21 0.96
CA ARG A 23 2.49 -2.52 1.57
C ARG A 23 1.79 -1.24 1.99
N PHE A 24 0.48 -1.22 1.81
CA PHE A 24 -0.36 -0.07 2.13
C PHE A 24 -1.57 -0.51 2.95
N ASP A 25 -1.98 0.33 3.89
CA ASP A 25 -3.16 0.08 4.72
C ASP A 25 -3.91 1.40 4.91
N LEU A 26 -5.23 1.38 4.68
CA LEU A 26 -6.07 2.57 4.80
C LEU A 26 -6.42 2.82 6.27
N ASN A 27 -6.17 4.03 6.75
CA ASN A 27 -6.58 4.45 8.08
C ASN A 27 -8.04 4.88 8.07
N ASN A 28 -8.75 4.58 9.16
CA ASN A 28 -10.12 5.02 9.39
C ASN A 28 -11.17 4.40 8.46
N LEU A 29 -10.83 3.36 7.69
CA LEU A 29 -11.83 2.72 6.81
C LEU A 29 -12.95 2.07 7.63
N LYS A 30 -12.61 1.36 8.70
CA LYS A 30 -13.62 0.73 9.56
C LYS A 30 -14.55 1.78 10.16
N SER A 31 -13.98 2.87 10.68
CA SER A 31 -14.75 3.99 11.22
C SER A 31 -15.65 4.61 10.17
N CYS A 32 -15.15 4.78 8.95
CA CYS A 32 -15.92 5.29 7.83
C CYS A 32 -17.13 4.38 7.54
N ASN A 33 -16.91 3.07 7.43
CA ASN A 33 -17.98 2.11 7.18
C ASN A 33 -19.02 2.09 8.31
N ASP A 34 -18.54 2.04 9.56
CA ASP A 34 -19.42 1.92 10.74
C ASP A 34 -20.29 3.15 10.94
N ASN A 35 -19.77 4.34 10.69
CA ASN A 35 -20.45 5.61 10.96
C ASN A 35 -21.16 6.20 9.75
N TYR A 36 -20.76 5.87 8.53
CA TYR A 36 -21.25 6.51 7.31
C TYR A 36 -21.68 5.51 6.23
N GLY A 37 -21.52 4.20 6.49
CA GLY A 37 -21.97 3.14 5.60
C GLY A 37 -20.91 2.70 4.60
N HIS A 38 -21.16 1.52 4.02
CA HIS A 38 -20.21 0.89 3.08
C HIS A 38 -20.05 1.67 1.78
N SER A 39 -21.04 2.46 1.38
CA SER A 39 -20.92 3.31 0.18
C SER A 39 -19.78 4.34 0.31
N ALA A 40 -19.69 4.98 1.49
CA ALA A 40 -18.60 5.92 1.77
C ALA A 40 -17.25 5.19 1.82
N GLY A 41 -17.21 4.01 2.43
CA GLY A 41 -16.01 3.17 2.47
C GLY A 41 -15.57 2.74 1.08
N ASP A 42 -16.50 2.38 0.21
CA ASP A 42 -16.19 2.01 -1.18
C ASP A 42 -15.57 3.17 -1.96
N VAL A 43 -16.09 4.38 -1.79
CA VAL A 43 -15.51 5.58 -2.38
C VAL A 43 -14.07 5.77 -1.90
N TYR A 44 -13.84 5.60 -0.61
CA TYR A 44 -12.50 5.70 -0.02
C TYR A 44 -11.54 4.66 -0.64
N ILE A 45 -11.97 3.41 -0.73
CA ILE A 45 -11.17 2.33 -1.31
C ILE A 45 -10.83 2.62 -2.78
N ILE A 46 -11.80 3.03 -3.58
CA ILE A 46 -11.63 3.31 -5.01
C ILE A 46 -10.62 4.44 -5.22
N HIS A 47 -10.78 5.55 -4.49
CA HIS A 47 -9.86 6.69 -4.61
C HIS A 47 -8.46 6.33 -4.14
N SER A 48 -8.34 5.56 -3.07
CA SER A 48 -7.04 5.10 -2.58
C SER A 48 -6.33 4.20 -3.59
N ALA A 49 -7.06 3.29 -4.22
CA ALA A 49 -6.52 2.44 -5.28
C ALA A 49 -6.00 3.29 -6.45
N HIS A 50 -6.76 4.29 -6.88
CA HIS A 50 -6.34 5.20 -7.95
C HIS A 50 -5.08 5.98 -7.60
N ILE A 51 -4.97 6.47 -6.37
CA ILE A 51 -3.78 7.19 -5.91
C ILE A 51 -2.56 6.27 -5.96
N ILE A 52 -2.68 5.06 -5.38
CA ILE A 52 -1.58 4.10 -5.35
C ILE A 52 -1.16 3.71 -6.78
N GLU A 53 -2.11 3.37 -7.63
CA GLU A 53 -1.85 2.98 -9.01
C GLU A 53 -1.19 4.12 -9.80
N SER A 54 -1.67 5.35 -9.65
CA SER A 54 -1.13 6.49 -10.38
C SER A 54 0.35 6.75 -10.09
N ILE A 55 0.80 6.38 -8.90
CA ILE A 55 2.18 6.58 -8.47
C ILE A 55 3.07 5.37 -8.80
N PHE A 56 2.57 4.16 -8.58
CA PHE A 56 3.40 2.96 -8.55
C PHE A 56 3.23 2.02 -9.74
N GLU A 57 2.12 2.06 -10.50
CA GLU A 57 1.84 1.01 -11.50
C GLU A 57 2.88 0.94 -12.62
N ARG A 58 3.54 2.05 -12.95
CA ARG A 58 4.59 2.06 -13.98
C ARG A 58 5.87 1.35 -13.53
N PHE A 59 6.02 1.11 -12.24
CA PHE A 59 7.19 0.43 -11.67
C PHE A 59 6.91 -1.01 -11.31
N GLY A 60 5.67 -1.37 -11.01
CA GLY A 60 5.31 -2.70 -10.62
C GLY A 60 3.80 -2.89 -10.55
N LYS A 61 3.38 -4.14 -10.35
CA LYS A 61 1.96 -4.46 -10.24
C LYS A 61 1.43 -4.14 -8.86
N CYS A 62 0.25 -3.53 -8.82
CA CYS A 62 -0.47 -3.20 -7.60
C CYS A 62 -1.62 -4.17 -7.37
N TYR A 63 -1.78 -4.62 -6.14
CA TYR A 63 -2.79 -5.61 -5.76
C TYR A 63 -3.59 -5.12 -4.57
N ARG A 64 -4.89 -5.39 -4.56
CA ARG A 64 -5.70 -5.29 -3.35
C ARG A 64 -5.76 -6.67 -2.72
N ILE A 65 -5.25 -6.80 -1.50
CA ILE A 65 -5.09 -8.09 -0.83
C ILE A 65 -6.03 -8.30 0.36
N GLY A 66 -6.66 -7.24 0.84
CA GLY A 66 -7.65 -7.28 1.90
C GLY A 66 -8.61 -6.14 1.75
N GLY A 67 -9.51 -5.96 2.71
CA GLY A 67 -10.49 -4.87 2.69
C GLY A 67 -9.85 -3.51 2.59
N ASP A 68 -8.86 -3.26 3.44
CA ASP A 68 -8.14 -1.99 3.58
C ASP A 68 -6.66 -2.11 3.23
N GLU A 69 -6.24 -3.21 2.63
CA GLU A 69 -4.83 -3.51 2.38
C GLU A 69 -4.52 -3.60 0.89
N PHE A 70 -3.42 -2.95 0.49
CA PHE A 70 -2.88 -2.98 -0.87
C PHE A 70 -1.41 -3.37 -0.83
N CYS A 71 -0.92 -3.84 -1.97
CA CYS A 71 0.48 -4.23 -2.12
C CYS A 71 0.95 -3.87 -3.53
N CYS A 72 2.18 -3.39 -3.64
CA CYS A 72 2.85 -3.23 -4.92
C CYS A 72 4.15 -4.02 -4.90
N ILE A 73 4.40 -4.79 -5.96
CA ILE A 73 5.66 -5.52 -6.11
C ILE A 73 6.42 -4.88 -7.25
N ILE A 74 7.59 -4.33 -6.93
CA ILE A 74 8.43 -3.60 -7.88
C ILE A 74 9.61 -4.49 -8.24
N PRO A 75 9.66 -5.04 -9.47
CA PRO A 75 10.85 -5.75 -9.94
C PRO A 75 11.97 -4.75 -10.24
N LYS A 76 13.21 -5.23 -10.24
CA LYS A 76 14.38 -4.40 -10.57
C LYS A 76 14.47 -3.14 -9.71
N ALA A 77 14.31 -3.30 -8.40
CA ALA A 77 14.24 -2.19 -7.46
C ALA A 77 15.61 -1.63 -7.03
N ASN A 78 16.72 -2.11 -7.59
CA ASN A 78 18.05 -1.60 -7.26
C ASN A 78 18.13 -0.10 -7.56
N GLY A 79 18.50 0.68 -6.55
CA GLY A 79 18.61 2.12 -6.70
C GLY A 79 17.26 2.86 -6.76
N PHE A 80 16.15 2.17 -6.53
CA PHE A 80 14.82 2.79 -6.53
C PHE A 80 14.67 3.70 -5.31
N ASN A 81 14.37 4.97 -5.55
CA ASN A 81 14.17 5.95 -4.47
C ASN A 81 12.72 5.94 -4.00
N ILE A 82 12.39 4.96 -3.16
CA ILE A 82 11.03 4.77 -2.66
C ILE A 82 10.54 5.97 -1.82
N GLU A 83 11.43 6.61 -1.06
CA GLU A 83 11.03 7.72 -0.18
C GLU A 83 10.41 8.88 -0.97
N ARG A 84 10.90 9.15 -2.17
CA ARG A 84 10.34 10.18 -3.05
C ARG A 84 8.88 9.88 -3.39
N PHE A 85 8.56 8.62 -3.66
CA PHE A 85 7.21 8.21 -4.06
C PHE A 85 6.28 8.11 -2.86
N ILE A 86 6.79 7.78 -1.68
CA ILE A 86 6.02 7.83 -0.43
C ILE A 86 5.62 9.27 -0.12
N GLN A 87 6.52 10.24 -0.29
CA GLN A 87 6.20 11.66 -0.13
C GLN A 87 5.11 12.08 -1.11
N LYS A 88 5.20 11.65 -2.36
CA LYS A 88 4.17 11.92 -3.35
C LYS A 88 2.82 11.32 -2.96
N LEU A 89 2.83 10.09 -2.42
CA LEU A 89 1.63 9.44 -1.91
C LEU A 89 0.96 10.29 -0.83
N GLN A 90 1.73 10.79 0.14
CA GLN A 90 1.19 11.62 1.21
C GLN A 90 0.63 12.94 0.68
N GLN A 91 1.28 13.55 -0.30
CA GLN A 91 0.78 14.75 -0.95
C GLN A 91 -0.55 14.52 -1.65
N GLU A 92 -0.68 13.42 -2.40
CA GLU A 92 -1.93 13.08 -3.10
C GLU A 92 -3.06 12.77 -2.13
N VAL A 93 -2.77 12.11 -1.02
CA VAL A 93 -3.76 11.86 0.04
C VAL A 93 -4.24 13.18 0.65
N GLU A 94 -3.34 14.14 0.89
CA GLU A 94 -3.71 15.44 1.42
C GLU A 94 -4.57 16.24 0.45
N ILE A 95 -4.26 16.20 -0.86
CA ILE A 95 -5.09 16.80 -1.90
C ILE A 95 -6.49 16.20 -1.86
N PHE A 96 -6.59 14.88 -1.76
CA PHE A 96 -7.87 14.18 -1.64
C PHE A 96 -8.65 14.62 -0.40
N ASN A 97 -7.98 14.74 0.75
CA ASN A 97 -8.62 15.21 1.99
C ASN A 97 -9.18 16.62 1.84
N ASN A 98 -8.48 17.49 1.15
CA ASN A 98 -8.91 18.88 0.96
C ASN A 98 -10.14 19.00 0.06
N LYS A 99 -10.45 17.97 -0.73
CA LYS A 99 -11.65 17.95 -1.58
C LYS A 99 -12.92 17.56 -0.82
N ASN A 100 -12.78 17.07 0.40
CA ASN A 100 -13.91 16.65 1.28
C ASN A 100 -14.86 15.65 0.61
N ILE A 101 -14.30 14.70 -0.15
CA ILE A 101 -15.10 13.71 -0.90
C ILE A 101 -15.70 12.66 0.03
N ILE A 102 -14.96 12.31 1.09
CA ILE A 102 -15.44 11.36 2.11
C ILE A 102 -15.54 12.05 3.47
N PRO A 103 -16.37 11.53 4.39
CA PRO A 103 -16.63 12.19 5.69
C PRO A 103 -15.56 11.96 6.75
N VAL A 104 -14.50 11.20 6.45
CA VAL A 104 -13.39 10.97 7.37
C VAL A 104 -12.10 11.47 6.74
N ARG A 105 -11.07 11.68 7.58
CA ARG A 105 -9.74 11.99 7.10
C ARG A 105 -9.09 10.72 6.54
N ALA A 106 -8.73 10.74 5.27
CA ALA A 106 -8.00 9.64 4.63
C ALA A 106 -6.55 9.62 5.10
N GLY A 107 -6.01 8.44 5.27
CA GLY A 107 -4.61 8.22 5.54
C GLY A 107 -4.21 6.86 4.98
N ILE A 108 -3.06 6.80 4.33
CA ILE A 108 -2.53 5.55 3.78
C ILE A 108 -1.19 5.29 4.46
N ALA A 109 -1.18 4.30 5.36
CA ALA A 109 0.05 3.83 5.97
C ALA A 109 0.84 3.02 4.96
N CYS A 110 2.15 3.18 4.93
CA CYS A 110 3.02 2.56 3.94
C CYS A 110 4.25 1.95 4.61
N GLY A 111 4.62 0.78 4.17
CA GLY A 111 5.86 0.12 4.56
C GLY A 111 6.45 -0.61 3.36
N TYR A 112 7.76 -0.77 3.36
CA TYR A 112 8.45 -1.43 2.24
C TYR A 112 9.65 -2.24 2.71
N ALA A 113 10.05 -3.19 1.88
CA ALA A 113 11.29 -3.94 2.08
C ALA A 113 11.86 -4.39 0.75
N PHE A 114 13.19 -4.34 0.66
CA PHE A 114 13.92 -4.85 -0.49
C PHE A 114 14.28 -6.32 -0.26
N PHE A 115 14.34 -7.09 -1.34
CA PHE A 115 14.89 -8.42 -1.31
C PHE A 115 16.35 -8.37 -0.86
N ARG A 116 16.72 -9.30 0.02
CA ARG A 116 18.10 -9.48 0.50
C ARG A 116 18.59 -10.86 0.09
N ALA A 117 19.90 -10.98 -0.15
CA ALA A 117 20.51 -12.24 -0.58
C ALA A 117 20.24 -13.41 0.38
N ASP A 118 20.04 -13.12 1.67
CA ASP A 118 19.76 -14.14 2.70
C ASP A 118 18.27 -14.44 2.87
N ASP A 119 17.38 -13.80 2.11
CA ASP A 119 15.96 -14.10 2.14
C ASP A 119 15.70 -15.46 1.48
N THR A 120 15.09 -16.37 2.21
CA THR A 120 14.77 -17.72 1.71
C THR A 120 13.51 -17.75 0.86
N ASP A 121 12.59 -16.80 1.10
CA ASP A 121 11.34 -16.67 0.36
C ASP A 121 10.79 -15.25 0.44
N ILE A 122 9.74 -15.00 -0.35
CA ILE A 122 9.09 -13.69 -0.41
C ILE A 122 8.41 -13.31 0.91
N GLU A 123 8.04 -14.29 1.73
CA GLU A 123 7.38 -14.05 3.01
C GLU A 123 8.27 -13.26 3.97
N LYS A 124 9.58 -13.46 3.90
CA LYS A 124 10.55 -12.69 4.71
C LYS A 124 10.54 -11.22 4.32
N VAL A 125 10.48 -10.95 3.02
CA VAL A 125 10.40 -9.57 2.50
C VAL A 125 9.07 -8.94 2.90
N ARG A 126 7.97 -9.66 2.75
CA ARG A 126 6.63 -9.20 3.14
C ARG A 126 6.57 -8.87 4.63
N GLU A 127 7.11 -9.73 5.49
CA GLU A 127 7.11 -9.51 6.94
C GLU A 127 7.79 -8.20 7.31
N ARG A 128 8.93 -7.89 6.67
CA ARG A 128 9.64 -6.64 6.94
C ARG A 128 8.85 -5.42 6.45
N ALA A 129 8.21 -5.53 5.29
CA ALA A 129 7.34 -4.46 4.77
C ALA A 129 6.15 -4.23 5.70
N ASP A 130 5.52 -5.30 6.18
CA ASP A 130 4.37 -5.22 7.10
C ASP A 130 4.75 -4.57 8.42
N GLU A 131 5.91 -4.92 8.97
CA GLU A 131 6.38 -4.32 10.23
C GLU A 131 6.59 -2.81 10.09
N MET A 132 7.20 -2.38 9.00
CA MET A 132 7.39 -0.96 8.73
C MET A 132 6.04 -0.25 8.54
N MET A 133 5.11 -0.86 7.81
CA MET A 133 3.77 -0.32 7.62
C MET A 133 3.04 -0.17 8.96
N TYR A 134 3.14 -1.15 9.83
CA TYR A 134 2.52 -1.15 11.15
C TYR A 134 3.04 0.03 12.00
N GLN A 135 4.36 0.27 11.99
CA GLN A 135 4.95 1.39 12.70
C GLN A 135 4.49 2.73 12.11
N ASN A 136 4.38 2.82 10.79
CA ASN A 136 3.88 4.01 10.11
C ASN A 136 2.40 4.25 10.45
N LYS A 137 1.60 3.19 10.51
CA LYS A 137 0.18 3.28 10.88
C LYS A 137 0.00 3.87 12.28
N LYS A 138 0.81 3.45 13.24
CA LYS A 138 0.79 4.00 14.59
C LYS A 138 1.09 5.49 14.61
N LYS A 139 2.09 5.94 13.85
CA LYS A 139 2.45 7.36 13.75
C LYS A 139 1.30 8.18 13.17
N LEU A 140 0.64 7.69 12.12
CA LEU A 140 -0.49 8.39 11.51
C LEU A 140 -1.66 8.52 12.47
N LYS A 141 -1.95 7.49 13.27
CA LYS A 141 -3.01 7.56 14.29
C LYS A 141 -2.70 8.57 15.38
N GLY A 142 -1.44 8.72 15.76
CA GLY A 142 -1.01 9.70 16.76
C GLY A 142 -1.11 11.14 16.31
N GLN A 143 -1.32 11.39 15.01
CA GLN A 143 -1.44 12.73 14.42
C GLN A 143 -2.90 13.19 14.28
N ASP A 144 -3.85 12.32 14.56
CA ASP A 144 -5.29 12.61 14.43
C ASP A 144 -5.84 13.37 15.63
#